data_b0a636b65d1629490db8cdc9e953878f
#
_entry.id   b0a636b65d1629490db8cdc9e953878f
#
_cell.length_a   1.000
_cell.length_b   1.000
_cell.length_c   1.000
_cell.angle_alpha   90.00
_cell.angle_beta   90.00
_cell.angle_gamma   90.00
#
_symmetry.space_group_name_H-M   'P 1'
#
loop_
_entity.id
_entity.type
_entity.pdbx_description
1 polymer ?
#
loop_
_entity_poly.entity_id
_entity_poly.type
_entity_poly.pdbx_seq_one_letter_code
_entity_poly.pdbx_strand_id
1 'polypeptide(L)'
;MTGSDRQGIRWTIFGVLVFMAIVVASFVHRVGEPRVMSLAESRINGLFLFDTPRDVGNFSLIDHAGAPFTADRLEGHWTLLFFGFTHCPDICPTTLSDLAELKQQLQGTEADETVVAMLSVDPARDTPERLSQYVPYFHSDFLGVTGAFESILSVTQRLNAPFRKVTASDGSYQMEHSANVALMNPRGDYHGFFRAPLDIPKMRVTLRSAQYLWDH
;
A
#
# COMPACT_ATOMS: atom_id res chain seq x y z
N MET A 1 5.13 -11.16 65.72
CA MET A 1 5.70 -10.68 64.43
C MET A 1 6.23 -9.29 64.70
N THR A 2 7.53 -9.13 64.70
CA THR A 2 8.21 -7.85 65.00
C THR A 2 8.05 -6.88 63.82
N GLY A 3 8.14 -5.59 64.05
CA GLY A 3 7.95 -4.57 62.98
C GLY A 3 8.91 -4.71 61.80
N SER A 4 10.06 -5.36 61.99
CA SER A 4 11.07 -5.69 61.01
C SER A 4 10.55 -6.70 59.94
N ASP A 5 9.77 -7.72 60.33
CA ASP A 5 9.24 -8.73 59.41
C ASP A 5 8.20 -8.13 58.44
N ARG A 6 7.38 -7.20 58.91
CA ARG A 6 6.39 -6.52 58.08
C ARG A 6 7.02 -5.59 57.05
N GLN A 7 8.14 -4.98 57.39
CA GLN A 7 8.87 -4.10 56.48
C GLN A 7 9.57 -4.90 55.38
N GLY A 8 10.17 -6.05 55.69
CA GLY A 8 10.76 -6.96 54.73
C GLY A 8 9.72 -7.51 53.71
N ILE A 9 8.55 -7.93 54.21
CA ILE A 9 7.45 -8.41 53.35
C ILE A 9 6.97 -7.33 52.38
N ARG A 10 6.85 -6.07 52.85
CA ARG A 10 6.43 -4.93 52.03
C ARG A 10 7.42 -4.66 50.88
N TRP A 11 8.73 -4.70 51.17
CA TRP A 11 9.77 -4.53 50.14
C TRP A 11 9.80 -5.68 49.15
N THR A 12 9.57 -6.93 49.57
CA THR A 12 9.46 -8.07 48.67
C THR A 12 8.24 -7.95 47.77
N ILE A 13 7.07 -7.61 48.32
CA ILE A 13 5.85 -7.37 47.49
C ILE A 13 6.08 -6.26 46.48
N PHE A 14 6.68 -5.13 46.92
CA PHE A 14 6.99 -4.04 45.99
C PHE A 14 7.94 -4.47 44.87
N GLY A 15 9.01 -5.22 45.20
CA GLY A 15 9.94 -5.76 44.20
C GLY A 15 9.26 -6.71 43.19
N VAL A 16 8.36 -7.57 43.66
CA VAL A 16 7.59 -8.45 42.81
C VAL A 16 6.64 -7.67 41.88
N LEU A 17 5.96 -6.65 42.41
CA LEU A 17 5.07 -5.82 41.60
C LEU A 17 5.82 -5.03 40.51
N VAL A 18 6.98 -4.46 40.85
CA VAL A 18 7.85 -3.77 39.90
C VAL A 18 8.35 -4.75 38.81
N PHE A 19 8.80 -5.93 39.21
CA PHE A 19 9.22 -6.96 38.26
C PHE A 19 8.08 -7.38 37.31
N MET A 20 6.89 -7.65 37.86
CA MET A 20 5.71 -7.96 37.08
C MET A 20 5.34 -6.83 36.12
N ALA A 21 5.39 -5.56 36.56
CA ALA A 21 5.13 -4.41 35.70
C ALA A 21 6.12 -4.32 34.53
N ILE A 22 7.42 -4.57 34.78
CA ILE A 22 8.45 -4.60 33.75
C ILE A 22 8.19 -5.75 32.74
N VAL A 23 7.87 -6.94 33.23
CA VAL A 23 7.58 -8.09 32.37
C VAL A 23 6.35 -7.83 31.49
N VAL A 24 5.28 -7.29 32.07
CA VAL A 24 4.06 -6.94 31.34
C VAL A 24 4.35 -5.85 30.32
N ALA A 25 5.05 -4.79 30.69
CA ALA A 25 5.43 -3.71 29.77
C ALA A 25 6.29 -4.24 28.60
N SER A 26 7.29 -5.08 28.90
CA SER A 26 8.13 -5.71 27.87
C SER A 26 7.34 -6.63 26.96
N PHE A 27 6.39 -7.37 27.50
CA PHE A 27 5.51 -8.24 26.72
C PHE A 27 4.59 -7.44 25.78
N VAL A 28 3.94 -6.39 26.31
CA VAL A 28 3.07 -5.50 25.53
C VAL A 28 3.86 -4.82 24.41
N HIS A 29 5.07 -4.34 24.72
CA HIS A 29 5.96 -3.74 23.69
C HIS A 29 6.29 -4.75 22.58
N ARG A 30 6.66 -5.97 22.94
CA ARG A 30 7.06 -7.00 21.97
C ARG A 30 5.89 -7.54 21.12
N VAL A 31 4.68 -7.58 21.68
CA VAL A 31 3.47 -7.98 20.94
C VAL A 31 3.01 -6.88 19.98
N GLY A 32 3.32 -5.61 20.27
CA GLY A 32 2.98 -4.46 19.44
C GLY A 32 3.87 -4.31 18.21
N GLU A 33 5.08 -4.88 18.21
CA GLU A 33 5.97 -4.77 17.07
C GLU A 33 5.45 -5.60 15.87
N PRO A 34 5.43 -5.04 14.63
CA PRO A 34 5.05 -5.80 13.45
C PRO A 34 6.04 -6.94 13.22
N ARG A 35 5.53 -8.07 12.74
CA ARG A 35 6.39 -9.19 12.35
C ARG A 35 7.26 -8.77 11.16
N VAL A 36 8.56 -8.71 11.38
CA VAL A 36 9.54 -8.46 10.31
C VAL A 36 9.74 -9.71 9.48
N MET A 37 9.52 -9.61 8.17
CA MET A 37 9.69 -10.69 7.22
C MET A 37 10.99 -10.52 6.43
N SER A 38 11.67 -11.63 6.16
CA SER A 38 12.77 -11.65 5.21
C SER A 38 12.27 -11.40 3.77
N LEU A 39 13.15 -11.01 2.86
CA LEU A 39 12.81 -10.85 1.43
C LEU A 39 12.22 -12.13 0.83
N ALA A 40 12.73 -13.31 1.24
CA ALA A 40 12.22 -14.59 0.79
C ALA A 40 10.78 -14.85 1.29
N GLU A 41 10.50 -14.58 2.56
CA GLU A 41 9.16 -14.68 3.13
C GLU A 41 8.18 -13.70 2.49
N SER A 42 8.60 -12.46 2.24
CA SER A 42 7.79 -11.46 1.55
C SER A 42 7.38 -11.93 0.16
N ARG A 43 8.30 -12.52 -0.62
CA ARG A 43 8.04 -13.08 -1.95
C ARG A 43 7.03 -14.24 -1.92
N ILE A 44 7.15 -15.14 -0.95
CA ILE A 44 6.19 -16.26 -0.75
C ILE A 44 4.79 -15.72 -0.43
N ASN A 45 4.71 -14.59 0.26
CA ASN A 45 3.47 -13.91 0.62
C ASN A 45 3.01 -12.87 -0.41
N GLY A 46 3.58 -12.89 -1.62
CA GLY A 46 3.12 -12.08 -2.76
C GLY A 46 3.75 -10.70 -2.92
N LEU A 47 4.61 -10.26 -1.98
CA LEU A 47 5.33 -8.98 -2.08
C LEU A 47 6.75 -9.19 -2.61
N PHE A 48 7.04 -8.59 -3.75
CA PHE A 48 8.35 -8.61 -4.40
C PHE A 48 9.04 -7.28 -4.21
N LEU A 49 9.93 -7.20 -3.24
CA LEU A 49 10.76 -6.02 -3.00
C LEU A 49 12.02 -6.06 -3.86
N PHE A 50 12.48 -4.92 -4.32
CA PHE A 50 13.75 -4.75 -5.01
C PHE A 50 14.88 -4.54 -3.99
N ASP A 51 16.04 -5.10 -4.28
CA ASP A 51 17.25 -4.87 -3.46
C ASP A 51 17.64 -3.37 -3.44
N THR A 52 17.37 -2.67 -4.54
CA THR A 52 17.52 -1.22 -4.66
C THR A 52 16.23 -0.66 -5.28
N PRO A 53 15.50 0.22 -4.58
CA PRO A 53 14.36 0.93 -5.13
C PRO A 53 14.75 1.71 -6.39
N ARG A 54 13.79 1.87 -7.31
CA ARG A 54 14.03 2.46 -8.63
C ARG A 54 13.37 3.82 -8.73
N ASP A 55 14.11 4.82 -9.13
CA ASP A 55 13.56 6.14 -9.46
C ASP A 55 12.54 6.01 -10.60
N VAL A 56 11.35 6.57 -10.39
CA VAL A 56 10.31 6.65 -11.41
C VAL A 56 10.50 7.83 -12.35
N GLY A 57 11.44 8.73 -12.06
CA GLY A 57 11.73 9.95 -12.80
C GLY A 57 10.57 10.91 -12.87
N ASN A 58 10.76 12.01 -13.58
CA ASN A 58 9.73 13.02 -13.72
C ASN A 58 8.62 12.56 -14.66
N PHE A 59 7.38 12.83 -14.27
CA PHE A 59 6.17 12.65 -15.07
C PHE A 59 5.16 13.76 -14.74
N SER A 60 4.20 13.97 -15.62
CA SER A 60 3.11 14.91 -15.43
C SER A 60 1.79 14.23 -15.77
N LEU A 61 1.01 13.98 -14.73
CA LEU A 61 -0.33 13.42 -14.76
C LEU A 61 -1.28 14.35 -14.00
N ILE A 62 -2.55 14.03 -13.95
CA ILE A 62 -3.57 14.74 -13.18
C ILE A 62 -4.41 13.74 -12.38
N ASP A 63 -4.83 14.15 -11.19
CA ASP A 63 -5.76 13.36 -10.40
C ASP A 63 -7.23 13.63 -10.80
N HIS A 64 -8.13 12.87 -10.21
CA HIS A 64 -9.57 12.98 -10.50
C HIS A 64 -10.20 14.29 -10.02
N ALA A 65 -9.51 15.08 -9.21
CA ALA A 65 -9.90 16.43 -8.82
C ALA A 65 -9.35 17.51 -9.79
N GLY A 66 -8.56 17.09 -10.80
CA GLY A 66 -7.90 17.99 -11.74
C GLY A 66 -6.59 18.58 -11.22
N ALA A 67 -6.11 18.15 -10.05
CA ALA A 67 -4.84 18.63 -9.51
C ALA A 67 -3.65 17.89 -10.16
N PRO A 68 -2.47 18.53 -10.27
CA PRO A 68 -1.27 17.89 -10.77
C PRO A 68 -0.91 16.66 -9.94
N PHE A 69 -0.58 15.56 -10.61
CA PHE A 69 -0.03 14.34 -10.01
C PHE A 69 1.35 14.10 -10.64
N THR A 70 2.38 14.45 -9.90
CA THR A 70 3.79 14.40 -10.29
C THR A 70 4.57 13.48 -9.33
N ALA A 71 5.86 13.29 -9.55
CA ALA A 71 6.72 12.49 -8.67
C ALA A 71 6.65 12.97 -7.21
N ASP A 72 6.60 14.28 -6.97
CA ASP A 72 6.50 14.89 -5.63
C ASP A 72 5.25 14.43 -4.85
N ARG A 73 4.17 14.04 -5.58
CA ARG A 73 2.95 13.49 -4.95
C ARG A 73 3.09 12.06 -4.44
N LEU A 74 4.21 11.41 -4.72
CA LEU A 74 4.56 10.10 -4.17
C LEU A 74 5.45 10.21 -2.93
N GLU A 75 5.94 11.41 -2.59
CA GLU A 75 6.85 11.61 -1.48
C GLU A 75 6.12 11.75 -0.13
N GLY A 76 6.81 11.38 0.95
CA GLY A 76 6.35 11.52 2.32
C GLY A 76 5.41 10.42 2.82
N HIS A 77 4.96 9.51 1.96
CA HIS A 77 4.07 8.41 2.33
C HIS A 77 4.27 7.19 1.43
N TRP A 78 3.79 6.05 1.89
CA TRP A 78 3.72 4.85 1.05
C TRP A 78 2.53 4.94 0.09
N THR A 79 2.72 4.51 -1.17
CA THR A 79 1.64 4.49 -2.15
C THR A 79 1.52 3.10 -2.79
N LEU A 80 0.30 2.60 -2.84
CA LEU A 80 -0.10 1.44 -3.63
C LEU A 80 -0.69 1.95 -4.94
N LEU A 81 0.05 1.76 -6.05
CA LEU A 81 -0.36 2.21 -7.36
C LEU A 81 -0.85 1.04 -8.19
N PHE A 82 -2.15 1.02 -8.47
CA PHE A 82 -2.82 0.03 -9.30
C PHE A 82 -3.01 0.58 -10.71
N PHE A 83 -2.81 -0.27 -11.73
CA PHE A 83 -3.07 0.06 -13.14
C PHE A 83 -4.42 -0.50 -13.52
N GLY A 84 -5.30 0.33 -14.09
CA GLY A 84 -6.66 -0.10 -14.39
C GLY A 84 -7.37 0.85 -15.34
N PHE A 85 -8.67 0.63 -15.55
CA PHE A 85 -9.55 1.52 -16.31
C PHE A 85 -11.00 1.31 -15.93
N THR A 86 -11.85 2.34 -16.07
CA THR A 86 -13.24 2.31 -15.54
C THR A 86 -14.17 1.37 -16.30
N HIS A 87 -13.81 0.98 -17.53
CA HIS A 87 -14.60 0.06 -18.38
C HIS A 87 -14.12 -1.40 -18.27
N CYS A 88 -13.29 -1.72 -17.29
CA CYS A 88 -12.90 -3.09 -16.98
C CYS A 88 -14.05 -3.83 -16.30
N PRO A 89 -14.52 -4.98 -16.84
CA PRO A 89 -15.73 -5.61 -16.33
C PRO A 89 -15.51 -6.42 -15.04
N ASP A 90 -14.27 -6.77 -14.67
CA ASP A 90 -14.03 -7.78 -13.64
C ASP A 90 -12.84 -7.42 -12.74
N ILE A 91 -11.61 -7.47 -13.25
CA ILE A 91 -10.43 -7.43 -12.40
C ILE A 91 -10.22 -6.08 -11.70
N CYS A 92 -10.56 -4.94 -12.35
CA CYS A 92 -10.36 -3.63 -11.75
C CYS A 92 -11.28 -3.38 -10.55
N PRO A 93 -12.62 -3.60 -10.63
CA PRO A 93 -13.49 -3.44 -9.47
C PRO A 93 -13.14 -4.42 -8.35
N THR A 94 -12.75 -5.66 -8.67
CA THR A 94 -12.29 -6.64 -7.65
C THR A 94 -11.04 -6.14 -6.94
N THR A 95 -10.01 -5.71 -7.68
CA THR A 95 -8.77 -5.19 -7.09
C THR A 95 -9.02 -3.95 -6.22
N LEU A 96 -9.86 -3.01 -6.66
CA LEU A 96 -10.17 -1.82 -5.87
C LEU A 96 -10.96 -2.18 -4.59
N SER A 97 -11.85 -3.18 -4.64
CA SER A 97 -12.54 -3.69 -3.46
C SER A 97 -11.57 -4.36 -2.47
N ASP A 98 -10.63 -5.15 -2.97
CA ASP A 98 -9.57 -5.78 -2.18
C ASP A 98 -8.69 -4.72 -1.50
N LEU A 99 -8.29 -3.67 -2.24
CA LEU A 99 -7.52 -2.56 -1.68
C LEU A 99 -8.32 -1.74 -0.66
N ALA A 100 -9.64 -1.60 -0.82
CA ALA A 100 -10.51 -0.97 0.17
C ALA A 100 -10.60 -1.81 1.45
N GLU A 101 -10.71 -3.13 1.35
CA GLU A 101 -10.62 -4.03 2.49
C GLU A 101 -9.26 -3.90 3.20
N LEU A 102 -8.16 -3.85 2.44
CA LEU A 102 -6.83 -3.63 3.01
C LEU A 102 -6.79 -2.32 3.80
N LYS A 103 -7.26 -1.21 3.23
CA LYS A 103 -7.31 0.09 3.94
C LYS A 103 -8.07 0.00 5.26
N GLN A 104 -9.20 -0.67 5.31
CA GLN A 104 -9.94 -0.89 6.55
C GLN A 104 -9.12 -1.69 7.58
N GLN A 105 -8.40 -2.72 7.13
CA GLN A 105 -7.55 -3.53 8.01
C GLN A 105 -6.27 -2.82 8.48
N LEU A 106 -5.86 -1.72 7.82
CA LEU A 106 -4.71 -0.91 8.20
C LEU A 106 -5.06 0.21 9.19
N GLN A 107 -6.34 0.52 9.38
CA GLN A 107 -6.80 1.59 10.29
C GLN A 107 -6.21 1.44 11.69
N GLY A 108 -5.69 2.55 12.23
CA GLY A 108 -5.07 2.61 13.54
C GLY A 108 -3.70 1.91 13.65
N THR A 109 -3.09 1.54 12.52
CA THR A 109 -1.70 1.04 12.47
C THR A 109 -0.78 2.10 11.85
N GLU A 110 0.55 1.89 11.93
CA GLU A 110 1.54 2.77 11.27
C GLU A 110 1.33 2.82 9.74
N ALA A 111 0.68 1.81 9.17
CA ALA A 111 0.41 1.71 7.74
C ALA A 111 -0.89 2.41 7.29
N ASP A 112 -1.64 3.02 8.21
CA ASP A 112 -2.93 3.67 7.93
C ASP A 112 -2.80 4.81 6.89
N GLU A 113 -1.69 5.54 6.91
CA GLU A 113 -1.43 6.64 5.96
C GLU A 113 -1.05 6.19 4.54
N THR A 114 -1.02 4.87 4.28
CA THR A 114 -0.75 4.36 2.93
C THR A 114 -1.80 4.85 1.93
N VAL A 115 -1.36 5.57 0.92
CA VAL A 115 -2.22 6.07 -0.17
C VAL A 115 -2.48 4.96 -1.18
N VAL A 116 -3.70 4.91 -1.71
CA VAL A 116 -4.06 4.04 -2.82
C VAL A 116 -4.44 4.90 -4.02
N ALA A 117 -3.79 4.66 -5.15
CA ALA A 117 -4.05 5.35 -6.40
C ALA A 117 -4.29 4.36 -7.55
N MET A 118 -5.30 4.64 -8.38
CA MET A 118 -5.51 3.96 -9.64
C MET A 118 -5.02 4.85 -10.78
N LEU A 119 -3.97 4.43 -11.49
CA LEU A 119 -3.53 5.04 -12.74
C LEU A 119 -4.30 4.43 -13.90
N SER A 120 -5.14 5.24 -14.55
CA SER A 120 -5.86 4.79 -15.74
C SER A 120 -4.90 4.57 -16.90
N VAL A 121 -5.05 3.43 -17.57
CA VAL A 121 -4.35 3.09 -18.82
C VAL A 121 -5.21 3.36 -20.06
N ASP A 122 -6.38 3.99 -19.87
CA ASP A 122 -7.31 4.32 -20.95
C ASP A 122 -7.76 5.80 -20.87
N PRO A 123 -6.85 6.75 -21.08
CA PRO A 123 -7.18 8.18 -20.96
C PRO A 123 -8.24 8.65 -21.96
N ALA A 124 -8.51 7.87 -23.00
CA ALA A 124 -9.53 8.22 -23.97
C ALA A 124 -10.96 8.12 -23.41
N ARG A 125 -11.20 7.22 -22.43
CA ARG A 125 -12.50 7.03 -21.77
C ARG A 125 -12.49 7.50 -20.32
N ASP A 126 -11.34 7.51 -19.68
CA ASP A 126 -11.19 7.81 -18.25
C ASP A 126 -10.72 9.26 -18.05
N THR A 127 -11.66 10.20 -18.18
CA THR A 127 -11.42 11.60 -17.82
C THR A 127 -11.37 11.78 -16.30
N PRO A 128 -10.85 12.90 -15.77
CA PRO A 128 -10.91 13.20 -14.34
C PRO A 128 -12.33 13.09 -13.76
N GLU A 129 -13.33 13.60 -14.49
CA GLU A 129 -14.74 13.54 -14.06
C GLU A 129 -15.24 12.10 -13.97
N ARG A 130 -14.84 11.22 -14.92
CA ARG A 130 -15.20 9.82 -14.87
C ARG A 130 -14.55 9.11 -13.69
N LEU A 131 -13.27 9.37 -13.46
CA LEU A 131 -12.52 8.80 -12.34
C LEU A 131 -13.05 9.29 -10.98
N SER A 132 -13.48 10.56 -10.89
CA SER A 132 -14.07 11.12 -9.66
C SER A 132 -15.38 10.43 -9.23
N GLN A 133 -16.11 9.83 -10.15
CA GLN A 133 -17.31 9.05 -9.88
C GLN A 133 -16.99 7.57 -9.59
N TYR A 134 -15.94 7.04 -10.19
CA TYR A 134 -15.63 5.61 -10.14
C TYR A 134 -14.76 5.23 -8.93
N VAL A 135 -13.64 5.92 -8.73
CA VAL A 135 -12.64 5.50 -7.74
C VAL A 135 -13.13 5.70 -6.29
N PRO A 136 -13.74 6.84 -5.91
CA PRO A 136 -14.25 7.04 -4.56
C PRO A 136 -15.43 6.13 -4.17
N TYR A 137 -16.07 5.48 -5.15
CA TYR A 137 -17.10 4.47 -4.87
C TYR A 137 -16.55 3.30 -4.03
N PHE A 138 -15.28 2.94 -4.20
CA PHE A 138 -14.64 1.86 -3.45
C PHE A 138 -14.12 2.34 -2.09
N HIS A 139 -13.49 3.50 -2.05
CA HIS A 139 -13.04 4.16 -0.81
C HIS A 139 -12.84 5.66 -1.07
N SER A 140 -13.32 6.51 -0.14
CA SER A 140 -13.31 7.97 -0.29
C SER A 140 -11.92 8.57 -0.52
N ASP A 141 -10.88 7.94 0.03
CA ASP A 141 -9.50 8.44 -0.01
C ASP A 141 -8.71 7.89 -1.20
N PHE A 142 -9.33 7.07 -2.04
CA PHE A 142 -8.64 6.54 -3.23
C PHE A 142 -8.51 7.62 -4.29
N LEU A 143 -7.34 7.67 -4.93
CA LEU A 143 -7.03 8.60 -6.00
C LEU A 143 -7.20 7.94 -7.36
N GLY A 144 -7.96 8.57 -8.25
CA GLY A 144 -7.97 8.23 -9.68
C GLY A 144 -6.97 9.17 -10.38
N VAL A 145 -6.10 8.62 -11.19
CA VAL A 145 -5.05 9.37 -11.89
C VAL A 145 -5.14 9.08 -13.39
N THR A 146 -5.02 10.11 -14.21
CA THR A 146 -5.01 10.03 -15.67
C THR A 146 -4.09 11.11 -16.25
N GLY A 147 -4.01 11.24 -17.57
CA GLY A 147 -3.20 12.26 -18.22
C GLY A 147 -2.99 11.98 -19.71
N ALA A 148 -2.01 12.64 -20.31
CA ALA A 148 -1.63 12.37 -21.69
C ALA A 148 -1.14 10.92 -21.83
N PHE A 149 -1.53 10.27 -22.95
CA PHE A 149 -1.17 8.87 -23.22
C PHE A 149 0.33 8.61 -23.11
N GLU A 150 1.16 9.51 -23.63
CA GLU A 150 2.62 9.41 -23.63
C GLU A 150 3.19 9.47 -22.18
N SER A 151 2.60 10.29 -21.32
CA SER A 151 2.98 10.37 -19.90
C SER A 151 2.62 9.08 -19.17
N ILE A 152 1.42 8.53 -19.41
CA ILE A 152 0.99 7.25 -18.85
C ILE A 152 1.90 6.11 -19.34
N LEU A 153 2.20 6.07 -20.64
CA LEU A 153 3.09 5.07 -21.23
C LEU A 153 4.49 5.13 -20.61
N SER A 154 5.04 6.33 -20.43
CA SER A 154 6.35 6.53 -19.82
C SER A 154 6.38 5.98 -18.37
N VAL A 155 5.39 6.32 -17.54
CA VAL A 155 5.31 5.86 -16.15
C VAL A 155 5.15 4.34 -16.08
N THR A 156 4.22 3.77 -16.87
CA THR A 156 3.97 2.32 -16.86
C THR A 156 5.17 1.51 -17.34
N GLN A 157 5.94 2.02 -18.30
CA GLN A 157 7.20 1.38 -18.73
C GLN A 157 8.24 1.35 -17.60
N ARG A 158 8.43 2.46 -16.88
CA ARG A 158 9.37 2.53 -15.75
C ARG A 158 8.96 1.63 -14.60
N LEU A 159 7.65 1.47 -14.37
CA LEU A 159 7.09 0.58 -13.36
C LEU A 159 6.95 -0.87 -13.83
N ASN A 160 7.46 -1.20 -15.03
CA ASN A 160 7.36 -2.52 -15.63
C ASN A 160 5.91 -3.06 -15.67
N ALA A 161 4.97 -2.18 -15.97
CA ALA A 161 3.54 -2.44 -16.05
C ALA A 161 3.01 -2.17 -17.48
N PRO A 162 3.38 -3.01 -18.46
CA PRO A 162 2.97 -2.80 -19.84
C PRO A 162 1.45 -2.90 -19.98
N PHE A 163 0.91 -2.14 -20.93
CA PHE A 163 -0.49 -2.23 -21.32
C PHE A 163 -0.65 -2.11 -22.82
N ARG A 164 -1.76 -2.61 -23.35
CA ARG A 164 -2.12 -2.49 -24.77
C ARG A 164 -3.62 -2.46 -24.96
N LYS A 165 -4.05 -1.78 -26.01
CA LYS A 165 -5.43 -1.79 -26.49
C LYS A 165 -5.66 -3.04 -27.34
N VAL A 166 -6.74 -3.78 -27.05
CA VAL A 166 -7.19 -4.93 -27.82
C VAL A 166 -8.58 -4.63 -28.35
N THR A 167 -8.70 -4.54 -29.68
CA THR A 167 -9.97 -4.22 -30.34
C THR A 167 -10.66 -5.52 -30.76
N ALA A 168 -11.94 -5.65 -30.43
CA ALA A 168 -12.79 -6.74 -30.86
C ALA A 168 -13.33 -6.53 -32.28
N SER A 169 -13.90 -7.58 -32.87
CA SER A 169 -14.45 -7.55 -34.25
C SER A 169 -15.65 -6.62 -34.42
N ASP A 170 -16.36 -6.30 -33.34
CA ASP A 170 -17.49 -5.37 -33.31
C ASP A 170 -17.08 -3.89 -33.17
N GLY A 171 -15.77 -3.60 -33.11
CA GLY A 171 -15.22 -2.27 -32.93
C GLY A 171 -15.10 -1.82 -31.46
N SER A 172 -15.60 -2.60 -30.51
CA SER A 172 -15.34 -2.36 -29.09
C SER A 172 -13.88 -2.68 -28.74
N TYR A 173 -13.40 -2.19 -27.60
CA TYR A 173 -12.05 -2.52 -27.16
C TYR A 173 -11.93 -2.68 -25.65
N GLN A 174 -10.92 -3.46 -25.27
CA GLN A 174 -10.47 -3.65 -23.89
C GLN A 174 -9.00 -3.25 -23.78
N MET A 175 -8.57 -2.94 -22.55
CA MET A 175 -7.17 -2.70 -22.24
C MET A 175 -6.61 -3.92 -21.52
N GLU A 176 -5.62 -4.58 -22.13
CA GLU A 176 -4.79 -5.54 -21.39
C GLU A 176 -3.72 -4.77 -20.61
N HIS A 177 -3.58 -5.04 -19.34
CA HIS A 177 -2.62 -4.37 -18.45
C HIS A 177 -2.13 -5.29 -17.35
N SER A 178 -1.08 -4.87 -16.62
CA SER A 178 -0.60 -5.56 -15.43
C SER A 178 -1.65 -5.51 -14.32
N ALA A 179 -1.95 -6.65 -13.72
CA ALA A 179 -2.80 -6.75 -12.53
C ALA A 179 -2.03 -6.57 -11.21
N ASN A 180 -0.71 -6.41 -11.28
CA ASN A 180 0.12 -6.18 -10.08
C ASN A 180 -0.12 -4.78 -9.54
N VAL A 181 0.03 -4.64 -8.21
CA VAL A 181 -0.05 -3.36 -7.50
C VAL A 181 1.37 -2.93 -7.17
N ALA A 182 1.83 -1.82 -7.75
CA ALA A 182 3.14 -1.26 -7.47
C ALA A 182 3.17 -0.65 -6.06
N LEU A 183 4.27 -0.83 -5.36
CA LEU A 183 4.54 -0.25 -4.04
C LEU A 183 5.60 0.85 -4.18
N MET A 184 5.20 2.08 -3.87
CA MET A 184 6.09 3.24 -3.83
C MET A 184 6.46 3.54 -2.39
N ASN A 185 7.73 3.82 -2.14
CA ASN A 185 8.23 4.20 -0.82
C ASN A 185 8.10 5.72 -0.56
N PRO A 186 8.35 6.21 0.68
CA PRO A 186 8.23 7.64 1.01
C PRO A 186 9.22 8.58 0.30
N ARG A 187 10.18 8.07 -0.47
CA ARG A 187 11.02 8.89 -1.37
C ARG A 187 10.43 9.02 -2.77
N GLY A 188 9.26 8.40 -3.03
CA GLY A 188 8.67 8.35 -4.36
C GLY A 188 9.27 7.26 -5.27
N ASP A 189 10.19 6.42 -4.78
CA ASP A 189 10.80 5.37 -5.58
C ASP A 189 9.90 4.14 -5.70
N TYR A 190 9.99 3.44 -6.83
CA TYR A 190 9.40 2.12 -7.03
C TYR A 190 10.14 1.09 -6.19
N HIS A 191 9.55 0.71 -5.06
CA HIS A 191 10.15 -0.15 -4.04
C HIS A 191 9.96 -1.64 -4.31
N GLY A 192 8.86 -1.99 -4.98
CA GLY A 192 8.46 -3.35 -5.26
C GLY A 192 7.01 -3.43 -5.75
N PHE A 193 6.45 -4.63 -5.76
CA PHE A 193 5.06 -4.81 -6.17
C PHE A 193 4.41 -6.02 -5.49
N PHE A 194 3.10 -5.94 -5.31
CA PHE A 194 2.26 -7.07 -4.96
C PHE A 194 1.78 -7.77 -6.22
N ARG A 195 2.01 -9.08 -6.27
CA ARG A 195 1.60 -9.91 -7.41
C ARG A 195 0.14 -10.35 -7.26
N ALA A 196 -0.62 -10.19 -8.32
CA ALA A 196 -1.98 -10.71 -8.40
C ALA A 196 -1.99 -12.26 -8.52
N PRO A 197 -3.06 -12.95 -8.02
CA PRO A 197 -4.18 -12.37 -7.29
C PRO A 197 -3.77 -11.89 -5.88
N LEU A 198 -4.43 -10.84 -5.38
CA LEU A 198 -4.14 -10.27 -4.07
C LEU A 198 -4.67 -11.18 -2.96
N ASP A 199 -3.88 -11.34 -1.90
CA ASP A 199 -4.26 -12.03 -0.65
C ASP A 199 -4.18 -10.98 0.47
N ILE A 200 -5.30 -10.41 0.85
CA ILE A 200 -5.36 -9.23 1.73
C ILE A 200 -4.75 -9.47 3.11
N PRO A 201 -5.02 -10.60 3.80
CA PRO A 201 -4.32 -10.94 5.04
C PRO A 201 -2.79 -10.96 4.90
N LYS A 202 -2.26 -11.56 3.82
CA LYS A 202 -0.82 -11.58 3.57
C LYS A 202 -0.29 -10.20 3.18
N MET A 203 -1.03 -9.49 2.33
CA MET A 203 -0.67 -8.13 1.90
C MET A 203 -0.55 -7.18 3.09
N ARG A 204 -1.48 -7.24 4.05
CA ARG A 204 -1.42 -6.45 5.28
C ARG A 204 -0.14 -6.68 6.07
N VAL A 205 0.23 -7.96 6.29
CA VAL A 205 1.41 -8.29 7.11
C VAL A 205 2.70 -7.94 6.38
N THR A 206 2.78 -8.22 5.07
CA THR A 206 3.99 -7.92 4.28
C THR A 206 4.20 -6.43 4.07
N LEU A 207 3.12 -5.66 3.86
CA LEU A 207 3.19 -4.20 3.75
C LEU A 207 3.74 -3.57 5.04
N ARG A 208 3.16 -3.91 6.19
CA ARG A 208 3.63 -3.43 7.50
C ARG A 208 5.09 -3.83 7.77
N SER A 209 5.47 -5.05 7.40
CA SER A 209 6.86 -5.49 7.52
C SER A 209 7.81 -4.67 6.64
N ALA A 210 7.43 -4.37 5.40
CA ALA A 210 8.23 -3.55 4.49
C ALA A 210 8.38 -2.11 4.99
N GLN A 211 7.32 -1.53 5.54
CA GLN A 211 7.34 -0.18 6.13
C GLN A 211 8.22 -0.13 7.37
N TYR A 212 8.08 -1.09 8.27
CA TYR A 212 8.92 -1.18 9.47
C TYR A 212 10.41 -1.29 9.12
N LEU A 213 10.77 -2.12 8.13
CA LEU A 213 12.15 -2.26 7.66
C LEU A 213 12.71 -1.01 6.98
N TRP A 214 11.84 -0.15 6.45
CA TRP A 214 12.23 1.11 5.84
C TRP A 214 12.62 2.16 6.90
N ASP A 215 11.93 2.16 8.03
CA ASP A 215 12.07 3.15 9.10
C ASP A 215 13.21 2.79 10.09
N HIS A 216 13.77 1.55 10.05
CA HIS A 216 14.77 1.01 10.98
C HIS A 216 15.94 0.38 10.25
#